data_8f3d5aa25ccb48a3c4c118b92f1c1eb7
#
_entry.id   8f3d5aa25ccb48a3c4c118b92f1c1eb7
#
_cell.length_a   1.000
_cell.length_b   1.000
_cell.length_c   1.000
_cell.angle_alpha   90.00
_cell.angle_beta   90.00
_cell.angle_gamma   90.00
#
_symmetry.space_group_name_H-M   'P 1'
#
loop_
_entity.id
_entity.type
_entity.pdbx_description
1 polymer ?
#
loop_
_entity_poly.entity_id
_entity_poly.type
_entity_poly.pdbx_seq_one_letter_code
_entity_poly.pdbx_strand_id
1 'polypeptide(L)'
;MYSPNLLKILGTDMAAEVVDSKKPAEQRLFQAIVLQAFEDAMTTQGSKQESYLKKDAHDWFIDKNKSFEEVCWFAGFDPDIIHEKYKKLLTDGKVVFTELQKEWVRYRGLYRDYRAADNSNDRKNIMEKIMEVKLTKET
;
A
#
# COMPACT_ATOMS: atom_id res chain seq x y z
N MET A 1 7.17 -10.98 6.25
CA MET A 1 7.82 -11.74 5.17
C MET A 1 6.90 -11.86 3.96
N TYR A 2 7.48 -11.78 2.78
CA TYR A 2 6.73 -11.90 1.54
C TYR A 2 6.43 -13.36 1.19
N SER A 3 5.36 -13.59 0.42
CA SER A 3 5.00 -14.94 -0.02
C SER A 3 5.84 -15.39 -1.21
N PRO A 4 6.06 -16.71 -1.37
CA PRO A 4 6.82 -17.23 -2.55
C PRO A 4 6.16 -16.87 -3.89
N ASN A 5 4.84 -16.71 -3.93
CA ASN A 5 4.13 -16.34 -5.16
C ASN A 5 4.46 -14.91 -5.61
N LEU A 6 4.81 -14.03 -4.69
CA LEU A 6 5.14 -12.66 -5.02
C LEU A 6 6.30 -12.59 -6.01
N LEU A 7 7.35 -13.36 -5.80
CA LEU A 7 8.51 -13.34 -6.69
C LEU A 7 8.16 -13.81 -8.09
N LYS A 8 7.25 -14.78 -8.22
CA LYS A 8 6.76 -15.23 -9.53
C LYS A 8 6.02 -14.12 -10.26
N ILE A 9 5.22 -13.36 -9.53
CA ILE A 9 4.43 -12.26 -10.08
C ILE A 9 5.34 -11.11 -10.53
N LEU A 10 6.38 -10.81 -9.76
CA LEU A 10 7.28 -9.68 -10.03
C LEU A 10 8.29 -9.95 -11.15
N GLY A 11 8.53 -11.21 -11.49
CA GLY A 11 9.40 -11.59 -12.59
C GLY A 11 10.74 -12.15 -12.15
N THR A 12 11.41 -12.86 -13.09
CA THR A 12 12.65 -13.58 -12.81
C THR A 12 13.84 -12.65 -12.54
N ASP A 13 13.85 -11.47 -13.15
CA ASP A 13 14.90 -10.48 -12.92
C ASP A 13 14.93 -10.01 -11.46
N MET A 14 13.77 -9.69 -10.93
CA MET A 14 13.66 -9.24 -9.54
C MET A 14 13.87 -10.39 -8.56
N ALA A 15 13.37 -11.57 -8.88
CA ALA A 15 13.58 -12.75 -8.06
C ALA A 15 15.08 -13.09 -7.91
N ALA A 16 15.84 -12.99 -9.00
CA ALA A 16 17.29 -13.25 -8.97
C ALA A 16 18.02 -12.24 -8.07
N GLU A 17 17.63 -10.96 -8.12
CA GLU A 17 18.22 -9.92 -7.27
C GLU A 17 17.96 -10.17 -5.79
N VAL A 18 16.74 -10.59 -5.45
CA VAL A 18 16.30 -10.74 -4.06
C VAL A 18 16.90 -11.97 -3.40
N VAL A 19 17.07 -13.08 -4.14
CA VAL A 19 17.60 -14.34 -3.55
C VAL A 19 19.12 -14.35 -3.42
N ASP A 20 19.82 -13.34 -3.94
CA ASP A 20 21.29 -13.26 -3.85
C ASP A 20 21.70 -12.93 -2.41
N SER A 21 22.13 -13.95 -1.67
CA SER A 21 22.55 -13.81 -0.27
C SER A 21 23.87 -13.06 -0.10
N LYS A 22 24.58 -12.78 -1.20
CA LYS A 22 25.84 -12.03 -1.16
C LYS A 22 25.65 -10.53 -1.08
N LYS A 23 24.42 -10.05 -1.28
CA LYS A 23 24.12 -8.62 -1.15
C LYS A 23 24.37 -8.16 0.30
N PRO A 24 24.82 -6.91 0.50
CA PRO A 24 24.97 -6.37 1.86
C PRO A 24 23.66 -6.46 2.64
N ALA A 25 23.78 -6.65 3.96
CA ALA A 25 22.59 -6.77 4.83
C ALA A 25 21.68 -5.55 4.73
N GLU A 26 22.25 -4.35 4.64
CA GLU A 26 21.49 -3.12 4.51
C GLU A 26 20.68 -3.11 3.21
N GLN A 27 21.29 -3.51 2.08
CA GLN A 27 20.58 -3.58 0.81
C GLN A 27 19.42 -4.58 0.87
N ARG A 28 19.66 -5.74 1.51
CA ARG A 28 18.60 -6.75 1.67
C ARG A 28 17.45 -6.25 2.52
N LEU A 29 17.74 -5.41 3.52
CA LEU A 29 16.71 -4.78 4.32
C LEU A 29 15.79 -3.90 3.46
N PHE A 30 16.39 -3.05 2.61
CA PHE A 30 15.59 -2.19 1.72
C PHE A 30 14.83 -3.00 0.68
N GLN A 31 15.40 -4.10 0.18
CA GLN A 31 14.67 -5.03 -0.70
C GLN A 31 13.44 -5.60 0.01
N ALA A 32 13.58 -5.97 1.29
CA ALA A 32 12.46 -6.48 2.08
C ALA A 32 11.36 -5.42 2.24
N ILE A 33 11.73 -4.15 2.39
CA ILE A 33 10.75 -3.06 2.49
C ILE A 33 9.93 -2.96 1.19
N VAL A 34 10.58 -3.00 0.03
CA VAL A 34 9.89 -2.96 -1.26
C VAL A 34 8.96 -4.16 -1.42
N LEU A 35 9.44 -5.36 -1.09
CA LEU A 35 8.64 -6.58 -1.20
C LEU A 35 7.44 -6.55 -0.26
N GLN A 36 7.62 -6.06 0.96
CA GLN A 36 6.52 -5.92 1.90
C GLN A 36 5.46 -4.95 1.38
N ALA A 37 5.88 -3.85 0.74
CA ALA A 37 4.95 -2.90 0.14
C ALA A 37 4.11 -3.57 -0.97
N PHE A 38 4.72 -4.42 -1.81
CA PHE A 38 3.96 -5.19 -2.80
C PHE A 38 2.95 -6.12 -2.13
N GLU A 39 3.36 -6.84 -1.09
CA GLU A 39 2.45 -7.73 -0.34
C GLU A 39 1.27 -6.94 0.24
N ASP A 40 1.56 -5.81 0.87
CA ASP A 40 0.51 -4.98 1.48
C ASP A 40 -0.48 -4.48 0.42
N ALA A 41 0.02 -4.10 -0.76
CA ALA A 41 -0.82 -3.60 -1.85
C ALA A 41 -1.69 -4.69 -2.46
N MET A 42 -1.27 -5.95 -2.38
CA MET A 42 -1.97 -7.08 -3.00
C MET A 42 -2.90 -7.83 -2.04
N THR A 43 -2.89 -7.51 -0.75
CA THR A 43 -3.70 -8.25 0.23
C THR A 43 -5.20 -8.11 -0.03
N THR A 44 -5.94 -9.19 0.19
CA THR A 44 -7.40 -9.18 0.15
C THR A 44 -8.02 -9.21 1.55
N GLN A 45 -7.18 -9.16 2.58
CA GLN A 45 -7.65 -9.17 3.98
C GLN A 45 -8.44 -7.92 4.29
N GLY A 46 -9.55 -8.08 5.00
CA GLY A 46 -10.50 -7.01 5.24
C GLY A 46 -10.36 -6.29 6.59
N SER A 47 -9.29 -6.54 7.33
CA SER A 47 -9.11 -5.86 8.61
C SER A 47 -8.81 -4.37 8.40
N LYS A 48 -9.10 -3.58 9.43
CA LYS A 48 -8.83 -2.15 9.44
C LYS A 48 -7.34 -1.87 9.16
N GLN A 49 -6.46 -2.54 9.90
CA GLN A 49 -5.03 -2.32 9.79
C GLN A 49 -4.50 -2.68 8.40
N GLU A 50 -4.89 -3.85 7.88
CA GLU A 50 -4.43 -4.28 6.56
C GLU A 50 -4.97 -3.41 5.45
N SER A 51 -6.20 -2.92 5.58
CA SER A 51 -6.77 -1.98 4.61
C SER A 51 -5.99 -0.67 4.57
N TYR A 52 -5.58 -0.17 5.72
CA TYR A 52 -4.77 1.05 5.81
C TYR A 52 -3.37 0.85 5.24
N LEU A 53 -2.72 -0.27 5.58
CA LEU A 53 -1.41 -0.60 5.03
C LEU A 53 -1.46 -0.74 3.51
N LYS A 54 -2.53 -1.35 3.00
CA LYS A 54 -2.74 -1.49 1.56
C LYS A 54 -2.84 -0.14 0.86
N LYS A 55 -3.64 0.77 1.41
CA LYS A 55 -3.79 2.11 0.85
C LYS A 55 -2.49 2.89 0.89
N ASP A 56 -1.77 2.81 2.00
CA ASP A 56 -0.50 3.50 2.16
C ASP A 56 0.55 2.95 1.18
N ALA A 57 0.61 1.64 0.99
CA ALA A 57 1.50 1.03 0.02
C ALA A 57 1.13 1.44 -1.40
N HIS A 58 -0.15 1.41 -1.73
CA HIS A 58 -0.64 1.84 -3.04
C HIS A 58 -0.22 3.28 -3.34
N ASP A 59 -0.48 4.19 -2.40
CA ASP A 59 -0.12 5.61 -2.58
C ASP A 59 1.38 5.78 -2.72
N TRP A 60 2.17 5.04 -1.94
CA TRP A 60 3.62 5.09 -2.00
C TRP A 60 4.16 4.73 -3.39
N PHE A 61 3.62 3.68 -4.02
CA PHE A 61 3.99 3.32 -5.39
C PHE A 61 3.52 4.36 -6.41
N ILE A 62 2.27 4.84 -6.28
CA ILE A 62 1.68 5.74 -7.26
C ILE A 62 2.31 7.14 -7.21
N ASP A 63 2.53 7.66 -6.01
CA ASP A 63 3.07 9.02 -5.83
C ASP A 63 4.53 9.11 -6.25
N LYS A 64 5.27 8.00 -6.16
CA LYS A 64 6.67 7.93 -6.60
C LYS A 64 7.48 9.11 -6.07
N ASN A 65 7.30 9.40 -4.77
CA ASN A 65 7.95 10.53 -4.12
C ASN A 65 9.41 10.21 -3.77
N LYS A 66 10.08 11.16 -3.11
CA LYS A 66 11.49 11.02 -2.74
C LYS A 66 11.75 9.79 -1.87
N SER A 67 10.86 9.48 -0.94
CA SER A 67 10.99 8.29 -0.08
C SER A 67 10.99 7.00 -0.90
N PHE A 68 10.07 6.88 -1.86
CA PHE A 68 9.99 5.74 -2.76
C PHE A 68 11.30 5.59 -3.56
N GLU A 69 11.76 6.67 -4.14
CA GLU A 69 12.98 6.65 -4.95
C GLU A 69 14.21 6.25 -4.13
N GLU A 70 14.37 6.83 -2.95
CA GLU A 70 15.51 6.51 -2.08
C GLU A 70 15.51 5.04 -1.66
N VAL A 71 14.35 4.53 -1.23
CA VAL A 71 14.23 3.12 -0.83
C VAL A 71 14.60 2.19 -1.99
N CYS A 72 14.10 2.47 -3.19
CA CYS A 72 14.42 1.66 -4.37
C CYS A 72 15.92 1.68 -4.66
N TRP A 73 16.56 2.86 -4.67
CA TRP A 73 17.99 2.94 -4.92
C TRP A 73 18.80 2.19 -3.86
N PHE A 74 18.46 2.32 -2.57
CA PHE A 74 19.14 1.59 -1.51
C PHE A 74 18.92 0.07 -1.63
N ALA A 75 17.80 -0.35 -2.20
CA ALA A 75 17.51 -1.76 -2.47
C ALA A 75 18.27 -2.28 -3.71
N GLY A 76 18.86 -1.40 -4.49
CA GLY A 76 19.51 -1.77 -5.75
C GLY A 76 18.51 -1.92 -6.89
N PHE A 77 17.34 -1.32 -6.79
CA PHE A 77 16.30 -1.34 -7.82
C PHE A 77 16.18 0.02 -8.48
N ASP A 78 15.93 0.02 -9.78
CA ASP A 78 15.56 1.24 -10.50
C ASP A 78 14.11 1.61 -10.14
N PRO A 79 13.87 2.82 -9.57
CA PRO A 79 12.51 3.23 -9.20
C PRO A 79 11.52 3.20 -10.36
N ASP A 80 11.96 3.55 -11.56
CA ASP A 80 11.08 3.53 -12.73
C ASP A 80 10.64 2.12 -13.08
N ILE A 81 11.53 1.15 -12.98
CA ILE A 81 11.20 -0.25 -13.21
C ILE A 81 10.22 -0.76 -12.16
N ILE A 82 10.44 -0.43 -10.90
CA ILE A 82 9.53 -0.83 -9.81
C ILE A 82 8.15 -0.20 -10.02
N HIS A 83 8.10 1.08 -10.37
CA HIS A 83 6.85 1.78 -10.64
C HIS A 83 6.08 1.14 -11.79
N GLU A 84 6.78 0.78 -12.88
CA GLU A 84 6.15 0.09 -14.02
C GLU A 84 5.62 -1.30 -13.62
N LYS A 85 6.37 -2.05 -12.80
CA LYS A 85 5.90 -3.34 -12.31
C LYS A 85 4.61 -3.17 -11.49
N TYR A 86 4.52 -2.15 -10.66
CA TYR A 86 3.31 -1.89 -9.89
C TYR A 86 2.13 -1.53 -10.79
N LYS A 87 2.35 -0.67 -11.78
CA LYS A 87 1.30 -0.30 -12.74
C LYS A 87 0.80 -1.52 -13.50
N LYS A 88 1.68 -2.45 -13.84
CA LYS A 88 1.29 -3.70 -14.49
C LYS A 88 0.41 -4.55 -13.58
N LEU A 89 0.71 -4.61 -12.28
CA LEU A 89 -0.12 -5.33 -11.31
C LEU A 89 -1.52 -4.73 -11.24
N LEU A 90 -1.65 -3.41 -11.30
CA LEU A 90 -2.95 -2.74 -11.35
C LEU A 90 -3.72 -3.13 -12.61
N THR A 91 -3.06 -3.08 -13.76
CA THR A 91 -3.66 -3.43 -15.06
C THR A 91 -4.11 -4.90 -15.09
N ASP A 92 -3.31 -5.79 -14.50
CA ASP A 92 -3.58 -7.23 -14.48
C ASP A 92 -4.62 -7.63 -13.42
N GLY A 93 -5.13 -6.67 -12.65
CA GLY A 93 -6.13 -6.94 -11.61
C GLY A 93 -5.57 -7.61 -10.36
N LYS A 94 -4.27 -7.54 -10.14
CA LYS A 94 -3.62 -8.11 -8.95
C LYS A 94 -3.75 -7.21 -7.73
N VAL A 95 -4.00 -5.92 -7.93
CA VAL A 95 -4.22 -4.94 -6.87
C VAL A 95 -5.62 -4.39 -7.05
N VAL A 96 -6.57 -4.86 -6.24
CA VAL A 96 -7.96 -4.43 -6.26
C VAL A 96 -8.42 -4.28 -4.81
N PHE A 97 -9.03 -3.14 -4.50
CA PHE A 97 -9.59 -2.92 -3.18
C PHE A 97 -10.97 -3.56 -3.10
N THR A 98 -11.18 -4.41 -2.09
CA THR A 98 -12.51 -4.98 -1.81
C THR A 98 -13.44 -3.89 -1.27
N GLU A 99 -14.74 -4.14 -1.27
CA GLU A 99 -15.70 -3.17 -0.74
C GLU A 99 -15.42 -2.85 0.73
N LEU A 100 -15.08 -3.85 1.53
CA LEU A 100 -14.75 -3.65 2.95
C LEU A 100 -13.47 -2.82 3.10
N GLN A 101 -12.45 -3.09 2.29
CA GLN A 101 -11.22 -2.30 2.30
C GLN A 101 -11.50 -0.84 1.94
N LYS A 102 -12.34 -0.60 0.93
CA LYS A 102 -12.74 0.76 0.54
C LYS A 102 -13.44 1.49 1.68
N GLU A 103 -14.28 0.80 2.41
CA GLU A 103 -14.99 1.40 3.55
C GLU A 103 -14.03 1.79 4.68
N TRP A 104 -13.03 0.96 4.99
CA TRP A 104 -12.03 1.33 5.99
C TRP A 104 -11.21 2.54 5.54
N VAL A 105 -10.82 2.59 4.27
CA VAL A 105 -10.07 3.72 3.72
C VAL A 105 -10.91 5.00 3.80
N ARG A 106 -12.19 4.92 3.44
CA ARG A 106 -13.13 6.04 3.56
C ARG A 106 -13.27 6.50 5.00
N TYR A 107 -13.40 5.57 5.93
CA TYR A 107 -13.52 5.85 7.35
C TYR A 107 -12.31 6.64 7.86
N ARG A 108 -11.09 6.20 7.50
CA ARG A 108 -9.87 6.91 7.89
C ARG A 108 -9.82 8.31 7.29
N GLY A 109 -10.19 8.45 6.02
CA GLY A 109 -10.22 9.74 5.34
C GLY A 109 -11.20 10.71 5.99
N LEU A 110 -12.38 10.23 6.39
CA LEU A 110 -13.38 11.06 7.05
C LEU A 110 -12.88 11.57 8.41
N TYR A 111 -12.18 10.74 9.19
CA TYR A 111 -11.59 11.18 10.44
C TYR A 111 -10.49 12.20 10.22
N ARG A 112 -9.69 12.04 9.17
CA ARG A 112 -8.69 13.04 8.78
C ARG A 112 -9.35 14.39 8.48
N ASP A 113 -10.42 14.37 7.71
CA ASP A 113 -11.19 15.57 7.35
C ASP A 113 -11.83 16.20 8.60
N TYR A 114 -12.34 15.37 9.50
CA TYR A 114 -12.90 15.83 10.77
C TYR A 114 -11.89 16.60 11.59
N ARG A 115 -10.65 16.08 11.69
CA ARG A 115 -9.59 16.74 12.45
C ARG A 115 -9.12 18.04 11.78
N ALA A 116 -9.24 18.13 10.46
CA ALA A 116 -8.82 19.30 9.70
C ALA A 116 -9.92 20.34 9.52
N ALA A 117 -11.17 20.04 9.92
CA ALA A 117 -12.31 20.95 9.75
C ALA A 117 -12.18 22.21 10.60
N ASP A 118 -12.48 23.36 10.00
CA ASP A 118 -12.28 24.68 10.60
C ASP A 118 -13.44 25.11 11.49
N ASN A 119 -14.63 24.52 11.34
CA ASN A 119 -15.83 24.96 12.08
C ASN A 119 -16.64 23.76 12.55
N SER A 120 -17.54 24.03 13.53
CA SER A 120 -18.33 22.98 14.15
C SER A 120 -19.40 22.40 13.23
N ASN A 121 -19.90 23.18 12.27
CA ASN A 121 -20.91 22.69 11.32
C ASN A 121 -20.31 21.64 10.39
N ASP A 122 -19.12 21.90 9.87
CA ASP A 122 -18.41 20.94 9.00
C ASP A 122 -18.07 19.67 9.78
N ARG A 123 -17.62 19.80 11.03
CA ARG A 123 -17.32 18.65 11.89
C ARG A 123 -18.54 17.78 12.11
N LYS A 124 -19.70 18.42 12.35
CA LYS A 124 -20.97 17.71 12.56
C LYS A 124 -21.34 16.91 11.32
N ASN A 125 -21.25 17.53 10.14
CA ASN A 125 -21.58 16.87 8.87
C ASN A 125 -20.65 15.69 8.61
N ILE A 126 -19.36 15.86 8.86
CA ILE A 126 -18.37 14.80 8.67
C ILE A 126 -18.63 13.65 9.66
N MET A 127 -18.96 13.99 10.92
CA MET A 127 -19.25 12.96 11.93
C MET A 127 -20.46 12.12 11.54
N GLU A 128 -21.50 12.72 10.94
CA GLU A 128 -22.65 11.98 10.45
C GLU A 128 -22.23 10.95 9.41
N LYS A 129 -21.34 11.32 8.49
CA LYS A 129 -20.81 10.41 7.48
C LYS A 129 -19.97 9.29 8.11
N ILE A 130 -19.18 9.60 9.13
CA ILE A 130 -18.38 8.62 9.87
C ILE A 130 -19.30 7.58 10.50
N MET A 131 -20.38 8.01 11.14
CA MET A 131 -21.32 7.10 11.80
C MET A 131 -22.01 6.18 10.79
N GLU A 132 -22.36 6.68 9.60
CA GLU A 132 -22.94 5.86 8.54
C GLU A 132 -21.99 4.73 8.12
N VAL A 133 -20.71 5.06 7.90
CA VAL A 133 -19.70 4.06 7.51
C VAL A 133 -19.52 3.03 8.60
N LYS A 134 -19.47 3.48 9.86
CA LYS A 134 -19.31 2.60 11.00
C LYS A 134 -20.46 1.59 11.12
N LEU A 135 -21.70 2.05 10.95
CA LEU A 135 -22.86 1.19 10.99
C LEU A 135 -22.84 0.15 9.87
N THR A 136 -22.45 0.54 8.68
CA THR A 136 -22.34 -0.37 7.53
C THR A 136 -21.33 -1.48 7.80
N LYS A 137 -20.20 -1.16 8.43
CA LYS A 137 -19.17 -2.15 8.74
C LYS A 137 -19.58 -3.11 9.85
N GLU A 138 -20.42 -2.68 10.77
CA GLU A 138 -20.90 -3.50 11.89
C GLU A 138 -22.04 -4.43 11.47
N THR A 139 -22.70 -4.16 10.37
CA THR A 139 -23.76 -5.02 9.83
C THR A 139 -23.23 -6.03 8.83
#